data_99ebc911cce6d9584b51ec2fa66d0a65
#
_entry.id   99ebc911cce6d9584b51ec2fa66d0a65
#
_cell.length_a   1.000
_cell.length_b   1.000
_cell.length_c   1.000
_cell.angle_alpha   90.00
_cell.angle_beta   90.00
_cell.angle_gamma   90.00
#
_symmetry.space_group_name_H-M   'P 1'
#
loop_
_entity.id
_entity.type
_entity.pdbx_description
1 polymer ?
#
loop_
_entity_poly.entity_id
_entity_poly.type
_entity_poly.pdbx_seq_one_letter_code
_entity_poly.pdbx_strand_id
1 'polypeptide(L)'
;MDTARPRIRLRFGAKAHVYKNLDLVFRLSTGGTSSTSGNQTLGQTFGQKAINVNLAYASFKPTVWGLNGLAIDGGKVKNKFMTSEVVWDSDVNFEGLTESYDKKLGDTKLRLVLGQYFLEETDRTPTTGGNQPVDDPWIVAWQGQLYQNTSIGKFKFALAFYDYQNLTDNAVTNQLGAGDGQRNSQLTATNVNTTNIRTLNFMGEWNTPILGYGFRLF
;
A
#
# COMPACT_ATOMS: atom_id res chain seq x y z
N MET A 1 34.49 -0.93 0.43
CA MET A 1 34.37 -2.33 0.91
C MET A 1 32.90 -2.67 0.88
N ASP A 2 32.49 -3.62 0.03
CA ASP A 2 31.13 -4.15 0.04
C ASP A 2 30.91 -4.96 1.31
N THR A 3 30.04 -4.47 2.16
CA THR A 3 29.67 -5.17 3.40
C THR A 3 28.55 -6.13 3.09
N ALA A 4 28.82 -7.43 3.04
CA ALA A 4 27.78 -8.45 2.91
C ALA A 4 26.83 -8.36 4.12
N ARG A 5 25.52 -8.17 3.85
CA ARG A 5 24.48 -8.08 4.88
C ARG A 5 23.56 -9.29 4.75
N PRO A 6 23.77 -10.37 5.49
CA PRO A 6 22.84 -11.49 5.48
C PRO A 6 21.48 -11.05 6.04
N ARG A 7 20.40 -11.42 5.35
CA ARG A 7 19.03 -11.06 5.71
C ARG A 7 18.15 -12.29 5.65
N ILE A 8 17.16 -12.33 6.52
CA ILE A 8 16.05 -13.27 6.46
C ILE A 8 14.75 -12.55 6.20
N ARG A 9 13.83 -13.21 5.50
CA ARG A 9 12.44 -12.78 5.37
C ARG A 9 11.56 -14.01 5.57
N LEU A 10 10.75 -14.00 6.62
CA LEU A 10 9.74 -14.99 6.88
C LEU A 10 8.38 -14.32 6.86
N ARG A 11 7.44 -14.90 6.13
CA ARG A 11 6.03 -14.50 6.14
C ARG A 11 5.17 -15.72 6.40
N PHE A 12 4.34 -15.65 7.41
CA PHE A 12 3.37 -16.66 7.76
C PHE A 12 1.99 -16.02 7.79
N GLY A 13 1.01 -16.64 7.14
CA GLY A 13 -0.34 -16.10 7.08
C GLY A 13 -1.37 -17.17 6.90
N ALA A 14 -2.61 -16.81 7.19
CA ALA A 14 -3.79 -17.63 7.02
C ALA A 14 -4.89 -16.82 6.35
N LYS A 15 -5.74 -17.52 5.62
CA LYS A 15 -6.99 -17.04 5.09
C LYS A 15 -8.09 -18.00 5.50
N ALA A 16 -9.10 -17.49 6.22
CA ALA A 16 -10.26 -18.25 6.65
C ALA A 16 -11.51 -17.80 5.89
N HIS A 17 -12.23 -18.74 5.32
CA HIS A 17 -13.57 -18.49 4.78
C HIS A 17 -14.58 -18.62 5.93
N VAL A 18 -15.03 -17.49 6.46
CA VAL A 18 -15.94 -17.44 7.62
C VAL A 18 -17.40 -17.56 7.16
N TYR A 19 -17.67 -17.01 6.00
CA TYR A 19 -18.98 -17.08 5.36
C TYR A 19 -18.84 -17.09 3.83
N LYS A 20 -19.91 -17.41 3.08
CA LYS A 20 -19.88 -17.53 1.60
C LYS A 20 -19.21 -16.35 0.90
N ASN A 21 -19.33 -15.15 1.47
CA ASN A 21 -18.84 -13.90 0.89
C ASN A 21 -17.84 -13.17 1.78
N LEU A 22 -17.40 -13.76 2.89
CA LEU A 22 -16.54 -13.14 3.88
C LEU A 22 -15.31 -13.99 4.14
N ASP A 23 -14.16 -13.43 3.82
CA ASP A 23 -12.85 -13.96 4.12
C ASP A 23 -12.18 -13.14 5.23
N LEU A 24 -11.51 -13.78 6.17
CA LEU A 24 -10.56 -13.15 7.08
C LEU A 24 -9.15 -13.47 6.63
N VAL A 25 -8.30 -12.48 6.57
CA VAL A 25 -6.91 -12.61 6.14
C VAL A 25 -5.99 -12.07 7.23
N PHE A 26 -4.99 -12.86 7.57
CA PHE A 26 -3.97 -12.52 8.55
C PHE A 26 -2.60 -12.89 8.02
N ARG A 27 -1.59 -12.05 8.25
CA ARG A 27 -0.20 -12.35 7.90
C ARG A 27 0.77 -11.69 8.88
N LEU A 28 1.69 -12.49 9.40
CA LEU A 28 2.88 -12.03 10.11
C LEU A 28 4.06 -11.93 9.15
N SER A 29 4.98 -11.04 9.43
CA SER A 29 6.25 -10.89 8.71
C SER A 29 7.38 -10.59 9.68
N THR A 30 8.55 -11.15 9.42
CA THR A 30 9.79 -10.65 10.03
C THR A 30 10.05 -9.22 9.57
N GLY A 31 10.92 -8.51 10.27
CA GLY A 31 11.34 -7.15 9.97
C GLY A 31 11.18 -6.25 11.20
N GLY A 32 11.72 -5.04 11.10
CA GLY A 32 11.48 -3.99 12.07
C GLY A 32 10.10 -3.34 11.86
N THR A 33 9.93 -2.14 12.40
CA THR A 33 8.72 -1.32 12.23
C THR A 33 8.66 -0.60 10.88
N SER A 34 9.69 -0.76 10.02
CA SER A 34 9.71 -0.16 8.68
C SER A 34 8.56 -0.65 7.82
N SER A 35 7.77 0.28 7.28
CA SER A 35 6.64 -0.01 6.39
C SER A 35 7.10 -0.56 5.03
N THR A 36 8.35 -0.29 4.63
CA THR A 36 8.88 -0.60 3.30
C THR A 36 9.74 -1.87 3.25
N SER A 37 9.97 -2.55 4.38
CA SER A 37 10.82 -3.74 4.39
C SER A 37 10.41 -4.77 5.43
N GLY A 38 10.01 -5.95 4.95
CA GLY A 38 9.88 -7.16 5.78
C GLY A 38 11.21 -7.93 5.94
N ASN A 39 12.34 -7.36 5.52
CA ASN A 39 13.65 -7.99 5.68
C ASN A 39 14.21 -7.73 7.07
N GLN A 40 14.70 -8.79 7.70
CA GLN A 40 15.40 -8.72 8.97
C GLN A 40 16.90 -8.96 8.76
N THR A 41 17.72 -7.97 9.07
CA THR A 41 19.19 -8.11 8.99
C THR A 41 19.68 -8.99 10.14
N LEU A 42 20.55 -9.93 9.80
CA LEU A 42 21.33 -10.72 10.75
C LEU A 42 22.67 -10.01 11.00
N GLY A 43 23.18 -10.03 12.22
CA GLY A 43 24.42 -9.34 12.58
C GLY A 43 24.50 -9.02 14.07
N GLN A 44 23.42 -9.29 14.79
CA GLN A 44 23.38 -9.22 16.24
C GLN A 44 23.07 -10.63 16.77
N THR A 45 24.10 -11.39 17.08
CA THR A 45 24.01 -12.83 17.42
C THR A 45 23.07 -13.11 18.59
N PHE A 46 23.04 -12.24 19.60
CA PHE A 46 22.23 -12.42 20.81
C PHE A 46 20.90 -11.64 20.78
N GLY A 47 20.69 -10.80 19.75
CA GLY A 47 19.47 -9.99 19.63
C GLY A 47 18.31 -10.80 19.08
N GLN A 48 17.14 -10.69 19.71
CA GLN A 48 15.88 -11.24 19.20
C GLN A 48 15.46 -10.50 17.92
N LYS A 49 14.69 -11.20 17.08
CA LYS A 49 14.17 -10.65 15.83
C LYS A 49 12.67 -10.44 15.91
N ALA A 50 12.21 -9.27 15.52
CA ALA A 50 10.82 -8.91 15.57
C ALA A 50 9.98 -9.66 14.52
N ILE A 51 8.74 -9.97 14.89
CA ILE A 51 7.68 -10.44 14.00
C ILE A 51 6.49 -9.50 14.19
N ASN A 52 6.03 -8.92 13.09
CA ASN A 52 4.99 -7.90 13.11
C ASN A 52 3.74 -8.35 12.34
N VAL A 53 2.59 -7.78 12.70
CA VAL A 53 1.36 -7.93 11.93
C VAL A 53 1.51 -7.14 10.61
N ASN A 54 1.61 -7.87 9.51
CA ASN A 54 1.78 -7.28 8.19
C ASN A 54 0.44 -7.10 7.47
N LEU A 55 -0.51 -8.02 7.66
CA LEU A 55 -1.90 -7.93 7.21
C LEU A 55 -2.85 -8.43 8.29
N ALA A 56 -3.99 -7.77 8.45
CA ALA A 56 -5.11 -8.19 9.31
C ALA A 56 -6.38 -7.52 8.81
N TYR A 57 -7.16 -8.19 7.96
CA TYR A 57 -8.35 -7.59 7.38
C TYR A 57 -9.46 -8.60 7.07
N ALA A 58 -10.68 -8.08 7.00
CA ALA A 58 -11.83 -8.77 6.45
C ALA A 58 -12.02 -8.41 4.98
N SER A 59 -12.33 -9.37 4.14
CA SER A 59 -12.64 -9.19 2.71
C SER A 59 -14.06 -9.66 2.42
N PHE A 60 -14.94 -8.72 2.14
CA PHE A 60 -16.32 -8.99 1.79
C PHE A 60 -16.53 -8.91 0.26
N LYS A 61 -17.17 -9.94 -0.30
CA LYS A 61 -17.46 -10.05 -1.74
C LYS A 61 -18.97 -10.21 -1.94
N PRO A 62 -19.71 -9.15 -2.23
CA PRO A 62 -21.17 -9.15 -2.27
C PRO A 62 -21.76 -9.84 -3.53
N THR A 63 -21.26 -11.03 -3.87
CA THR A 63 -21.74 -11.83 -5.03
C THR A 63 -23.21 -12.23 -4.91
N VAL A 64 -23.71 -12.39 -3.69
CA VAL A 64 -25.14 -12.68 -3.43
C VAL A 64 -26.07 -11.55 -3.86
N TRP A 65 -25.54 -10.32 -4.03
CA TRP A 65 -26.31 -9.18 -4.53
C TRP A 65 -26.11 -8.94 -6.04
N GLY A 66 -25.53 -9.92 -6.75
CA GLY A 66 -25.24 -9.80 -8.17
C GLY A 66 -24.03 -8.91 -8.51
N LEU A 67 -23.31 -8.40 -7.50
CA LEU A 67 -22.15 -7.53 -7.67
C LEU A 67 -20.87 -8.35 -7.87
N ASN A 68 -20.86 -9.13 -8.95
CA ASN A 68 -19.70 -9.95 -9.30
C ASN A 68 -18.49 -9.07 -9.66
N GLY A 69 -17.34 -9.36 -9.05
CA GLY A 69 -16.11 -8.60 -9.26
C GLY A 69 -15.83 -7.53 -8.20
N LEU A 70 -16.83 -7.15 -7.39
CA LEU A 70 -16.63 -6.24 -6.25
C LEU A 70 -16.03 -6.99 -5.06
N ALA A 71 -15.04 -6.37 -4.42
CA ALA A 71 -14.51 -6.77 -3.12
C ALA A 71 -14.28 -5.53 -2.26
N ILE A 72 -14.64 -5.62 -0.99
CA ILE A 72 -14.48 -4.58 0.04
C ILE A 72 -13.61 -5.17 1.13
N ASP A 73 -12.43 -4.62 1.33
CA ASP A 73 -11.46 -5.05 2.33
C ASP A 73 -11.33 -3.98 3.43
N GLY A 74 -11.47 -4.36 4.69
CA GLY A 74 -11.35 -3.44 5.83
C GLY A 74 -10.38 -3.96 6.88
N GLY A 75 -9.49 -3.09 7.37
CA GLY A 75 -8.43 -3.38 8.35
C GLY A 75 -7.04 -2.99 7.85
N LYS A 76 -6.00 -3.76 8.23
CA LYS A 76 -4.66 -3.63 7.65
C LYS A 76 -4.59 -4.40 6.34
N VAL A 77 -4.95 -3.72 5.27
CA VAL A 77 -5.25 -4.31 3.95
C VAL A 77 -4.01 -4.41 3.06
N LYS A 78 -4.00 -5.42 2.20
CA LYS A 78 -2.99 -5.50 1.16
C LYS A 78 -3.18 -4.38 0.15
N ASN A 79 -2.09 -3.69 -0.19
CA ASN A 79 -2.09 -2.70 -1.28
C ASN A 79 -2.56 -3.34 -2.59
N LYS A 80 -3.65 -2.83 -3.17
CA LYS A 80 -4.25 -3.26 -4.45
C LYS A 80 -3.94 -2.32 -5.62
N PHE A 81 -3.32 -1.18 -5.34
CA PHE A 81 -2.86 -0.29 -6.38
C PHE A 81 -1.74 -0.94 -7.21
N MET A 82 -1.71 -0.67 -8.49
CA MET A 82 -0.51 -0.88 -9.30
C MET A 82 0.51 0.16 -8.85
N THR A 83 1.69 -0.30 -8.45
CA THR A 83 2.70 0.55 -7.83
C THR A 83 4.04 0.41 -8.53
N SER A 84 4.87 1.43 -8.36
CA SER A 84 6.31 1.42 -8.64
C SER A 84 7.03 1.91 -7.39
N GLU A 85 8.31 1.61 -7.26
CA GLU A 85 9.16 2.08 -6.14
C GLU A 85 9.19 3.62 -6.00
N VAL A 86 8.75 4.34 -7.04
CA VAL A 86 8.64 5.81 -7.04
C VAL A 86 7.42 6.30 -6.25
N VAL A 87 6.32 5.51 -6.24
CA VAL A 87 5.05 5.93 -5.61
C VAL A 87 4.82 5.18 -4.30
N TRP A 88 4.85 3.86 -4.33
CA TRP A 88 4.68 3.01 -3.16
C TRP A 88 5.59 1.80 -3.26
N ASP A 89 6.37 1.56 -2.22
CA ASP A 89 7.10 0.30 -2.07
C ASP A 89 6.13 -0.90 -2.04
N SER A 90 6.55 -2.01 -2.59
CA SER A 90 5.75 -3.24 -2.70
C SER A 90 5.38 -3.88 -1.35
N ASP A 91 6.07 -3.50 -0.28
CA ASP A 91 5.84 -3.99 1.09
C ASP A 91 4.84 -3.12 1.87
N VAL A 92 4.49 -1.92 1.36
CA VAL A 92 3.52 -1.02 2.00
C VAL A 92 2.11 -1.63 1.96
N ASN A 93 1.49 -1.70 3.12
CA ASN A 93 0.10 -2.13 3.30
C ASN A 93 -0.66 -1.06 4.11
N PHE A 94 -1.84 -0.70 3.65
CA PHE A 94 -2.63 0.39 4.22
C PHE A 94 -3.49 -0.06 5.40
N GLU A 95 -3.86 0.90 6.24
CA GLU A 95 -4.87 0.73 7.30
C GLU A 95 -6.10 1.54 6.95
N GLY A 96 -7.26 0.87 6.85
CA GLY A 96 -8.52 1.48 6.45
C GLY A 96 -9.38 0.59 5.57
N LEU A 97 -9.98 1.19 4.55
CA LEU A 97 -10.93 0.52 3.65
C LEU A 97 -10.40 0.55 2.21
N THR A 98 -10.55 -0.56 1.51
CA THR A 98 -10.26 -0.67 0.07
C THR A 98 -11.42 -1.34 -0.65
N GLU A 99 -12.01 -0.66 -1.60
CA GLU A 99 -12.96 -1.22 -2.55
C GLU A 99 -12.25 -1.52 -3.86
N SER A 100 -12.51 -2.67 -4.44
CA SER A 100 -11.98 -3.01 -5.75
C SER A 100 -13.04 -3.68 -6.60
N TYR A 101 -13.09 -3.30 -7.86
CA TYR A 101 -13.99 -3.90 -8.84
C TYR A 101 -13.20 -4.41 -10.04
N ASP A 102 -13.32 -5.70 -10.33
CA ASP A 102 -12.69 -6.38 -11.45
C ASP A 102 -13.72 -6.71 -12.53
N LYS A 103 -13.47 -6.33 -13.78
CA LYS A 103 -14.27 -6.73 -14.94
C LYS A 103 -13.38 -7.27 -16.05
N LYS A 104 -13.68 -8.48 -16.52
CA LYS A 104 -13.02 -9.09 -17.66
C LYS A 104 -13.86 -8.92 -18.92
N LEU A 105 -13.24 -8.46 -20.01
CA LEU A 105 -13.83 -8.21 -21.31
C LEU A 105 -12.92 -8.86 -22.38
N GLY A 106 -13.14 -10.15 -22.66
CA GLY A 106 -12.25 -10.91 -23.53
C GLY A 106 -10.81 -10.94 -23.01
N ASP A 107 -9.87 -10.44 -23.79
CA ASP A 107 -8.43 -10.37 -23.44
C ASP A 107 -8.07 -9.14 -22.61
N THR A 108 -9.05 -8.29 -22.36
CA THR A 108 -8.91 -7.09 -21.54
C THR A 108 -9.45 -7.34 -20.15
N LYS A 109 -8.72 -6.88 -19.12
CA LYS A 109 -9.21 -6.80 -17.75
C LYS A 109 -9.13 -5.34 -17.28
N LEU A 110 -10.25 -4.84 -16.79
CA LEU A 110 -10.35 -3.57 -16.09
C LEU A 110 -10.39 -3.84 -14.59
N ARG A 111 -9.69 -3.00 -13.82
CA ARG A 111 -9.79 -2.94 -12.37
C ARG A 111 -9.94 -1.50 -11.93
N LEU A 112 -10.90 -1.25 -11.07
CA LEU A 112 -11.02 0.00 -10.33
C LEU A 112 -10.67 -0.27 -8.86
N VAL A 113 -9.92 0.62 -8.24
CA VAL A 113 -9.56 0.57 -6.82
C VAL A 113 -9.89 1.92 -6.20
N LEU A 114 -10.62 1.90 -5.10
CA LEU A 114 -10.82 3.03 -4.20
C LEU A 114 -10.20 2.69 -2.87
N GLY A 115 -9.69 3.68 -2.16
CA GLY A 115 -9.11 3.50 -0.84
C GLY A 115 -9.32 4.71 0.04
N GLN A 116 -9.64 4.46 1.31
CA GLN A 116 -9.71 5.43 2.39
C GLN A 116 -8.83 4.91 3.51
N TYR A 117 -7.73 5.60 3.78
CA TYR A 117 -6.71 5.12 4.68
C TYR A 117 -6.35 6.15 5.73
N PHE A 118 -6.26 5.70 6.98
CA PHE A 118 -5.70 6.47 8.07
C PHE A 118 -4.18 6.47 7.96
N LEU A 119 -3.56 7.63 8.12
CA LEU A 119 -2.10 7.74 8.15
C LEU A 119 -1.57 7.69 9.57
N GLU A 120 -2.23 8.40 10.47
CA GLU A 120 -1.84 8.49 11.86
C GLU A 120 -3.07 8.84 12.71
N GLU A 121 -3.14 8.34 13.93
CA GLU A 121 -4.06 8.82 14.94
C GLU A 121 -3.33 9.86 15.78
N THR A 122 -3.86 11.08 15.79
CA THR A 122 -3.28 12.19 16.57
C THR A 122 -3.98 12.28 17.93
N ASP A 123 -3.22 12.09 19.02
CA ASP A 123 -3.74 12.28 20.36
C ASP A 123 -4.23 13.73 20.55
N ARG A 124 -5.54 13.87 20.79
CA ARG A 124 -6.19 15.16 21.09
C ARG A 124 -5.94 15.63 22.51
N THR A 125 -4.81 15.34 23.12
CA THR A 125 -4.50 15.89 24.44
C THR A 125 -4.24 17.38 24.30
N PRO A 126 -5.08 18.25 24.93
CA PRO A 126 -4.80 19.67 24.98
C PRO A 126 -3.49 19.86 25.75
N THR A 127 -2.40 20.08 25.08
CA THR A 127 -1.19 20.56 25.73
C THR A 127 -1.44 21.98 26.21
N THR A 128 -0.95 22.32 27.41
CA THR A 128 -1.12 23.58 28.13
C THR A 128 -0.58 24.82 27.33
N GLY A 129 -0.67 24.82 26.02
CA GLY A 129 -0.18 25.87 25.12
C GLY A 129 -1.19 26.33 24.08
N GLY A 130 -2.45 25.92 24.16
CA GLY A 130 -3.49 26.46 23.25
C GLY A 130 -3.47 25.93 21.84
N ASN A 131 -2.86 24.77 21.59
CA ASN A 131 -2.92 24.14 20.27
C ASN A 131 -4.34 23.68 19.95
N GLN A 132 -4.88 24.15 18.84
CA GLN A 132 -6.16 23.71 18.30
C GLN A 132 -6.11 22.19 18.04
N PRO A 133 -7.21 21.47 18.24
CA PRO A 133 -7.29 20.07 17.87
C PRO A 133 -6.98 19.94 16.37
N VAL A 134 -6.01 19.10 16.04
CA VAL A 134 -5.65 18.78 14.65
C VAL A 134 -6.45 17.57 14.24
N ASP A 135 -7.10 17.63 13.08
CA ASP A 135 -7.80 16.48 12.52
C ASP A 135 -6.81 15.41 12.10
N ASP A 136 -7.18 14.14 12.25
CA ASP A 136 -6.33 13.02 11.86
C ASP A 136 -5.98 13.06 10.36
N PRO A 137 -4.72 12.81 10.00
CA PRO A 137 -4.32 12.73 8.61
C PRO A 137 -4.79 11.43 7.96
N TRP A 138 -5.29 11.54 6.74
CA TRP A 138 -5.82 10.42 5.97
C TRP A 138 -5.60 10.59 4.47
N ILE A 139 -5.81 9.49 3.70
CA ILE A 139 -5.71 9.47 2.24
C ILE A 139 -7.01 8.97 1.67
N VAL A 140 -7.54 9.69 0.68
CA VAL A 140 -8.46 9.14 -0.31
C VAL A 140 -7.71 8.90 -1.59
N ALA A 141 -7.81 7.69 -2.12
CA ALA A 141 -7.13 7.33 -3.34
C ALA A 141 -8.06 6.59 -4.29
N TRP A 142 -7.87 6.77 -5.59
CA TRP A 142 -8.49 5.91 -6.59
C TRP A 142 -7.52 5.60 -7.72
N GLN A 143 -7.68 4.45 -8.34
CA GLN A 143 -6.89 4.03 -9.47
C GLN A 143 -7.72 3.21 -10.45
N GLY A 144 -7.68 3.61 -11.73
CA GLY A 144 -8.11 2.79 -12.84
C GLY A 144 -6.93 1.99 -13.39
N GLN A 145 -7.08 0.68 -13.58
CA GLN A 145 -6.07 -0.21 -14.13
C GLN A 145 -6.63 -0.93 -15.36
N LEU A 146 -5.84 -0.97 -16.42
CA LEU A 146 -6.11 -1.68 -17.66
C LEU A 146 -5.04 -2.76 -17.88
N TYR A 147 -5.46 -3.99 -18.07
CA TYR A 147 -4.60 -5.10 -18.46
C TYR A 147 -5.03 -5.61 -19.82
N GLN A 148 -4.11 -5.64 -20.77
CA GLN A 148 -4.38 -6.07 -22.14
C GLN A 148 -3.40 -7.16 -22.56
N ASN A 149 -3.91 -8.33 -22.94
CA ASN A 149 -3.11 -9.35 -23.59
C ASN A 149 -3.20 -9.19 -25.12
N THR A 150 -2.05 -9.22 -25.77
CA THR A 150 -1.94 -9.13 -27.23
C THR A 150 -0.93 -10.15 -27.75
N SER A 151 -0.86 -10.31 -29.06
CA SER A 151 0.15 -11.18 -29.73
C SER A 151 1.59 -10.71 -29.52
N ILE A 152 1.81 -9.41 -29.23
CA ILE A 152 3.14 -8.81 -29.02
C ILE A 152 3.50 -8.64 -27.54
N GLY A 153 2.66 -9.15 -26.64
CA GLY A 153 2.94 -9.09 -25.20
C GLY A 153 1.76 -8.64 -24.36
N LYS A 154 2.05 -8.45 -23.07
CA LYS A 154 1.07 -8.03 -22.05
C LYS A 154 1.33 -6.59 -21.68
N PHE A 155 0.30 -5.77 -21.80
CA PHE A 155 0.33 -4.37 -21.41
C PHE A 155 -0.44 -4.19 -20.10
N LYS A 156 0.06 -3.30 -19.26
CA LYS A 156 -0.64 -2.80 -18.08
C LYS A 156 -0.53 -1.29 -18.05
N PHE A 157 -1.63 -0.63 -17.79
CA PHE A 157 -1.70 0.81 -17.61
C PHE A 157 -2.45 1.12 -16.33
N ALA A 158 -2.05 2.16 -15.64
CA ALA A 158 -2.76 2.64 -14.48
C ALA A 158 -2.72 4.17 -14.42
N LEU A 159 -3.87 4.74 -14.04
CA LEU A 159 -4.01 6.15 -13.68
C LEU A 159 -4.53 6.21 -12.26
N ALA A 160 -3.78 6.87 -11.38
CA ALA A 160 -4.11 7.01 -9.97
C ALA A 160 -4.16 8.46 -9.54
N PHE A 161 -5.03 8.73 -8.59
CA PHE A 161 -5.12 10.00 -7.88
C PHE A 161 -5.11 9.72 -6.38
N TYR A 162 -4.29 10.48 -5.66
CA TYR A 162 -4.16 10.43 -4.21
C TYR A 162 -4.42 11.81 -3.65
N ASP A 163 -5.38 11.93 -2.75
CA ASP A 163 -5.70 13.15 -2.02
C ASP A 163 -5.35 12.94 -0.54
N TYR A 164 -4.27 13.56 -0.12
CA TYR A 164 -3.78 13.54 1.24
C TYR A 164 -4.40 14.71 2.00
N GLN A 165 -5.10 14.40 3.06
CA GLN A 165 -5.84 15.35 3.88
C GLN A 165 -5.20 15.48 5.26
N ASN A 166 -5.23 16.69 5.80
CA ASN A 166 -4.82 17.02 7.17
C ASN A 166 -3.40 16.53 7.51
N LEU A 167 -2.46 16.59 6.54
CA LEU A 167 -1.09 16.19 6.78
C LEU A 167 -0.47 17.08 7.86
N THR A 168 -0.02 16.45 8.95
CA THR A 168 0.75 17.08 10.01
C THR A 168 2.24 16.86 9.79
N ASP A 169 3.08 17.63 10.48
CA ASP A 169 4.53 17.44 10.47
C ASP A 169 4.90 16.01 10.92
N ASN A 170 4.20 15.46 11.90
CA ASN A 170 4.43 14.10 12.39
C ASN A 170 4.04 13.06 11.35
N ALA A 171 2.87 13.18 10.71
CA ALA A 171 2.45 12.26 9.66
C ALA A 171 3.40 12.29 8.46
N VAL A 172 3.88 13.47 8.08
CA VAL A 172 4.88 13.60 7.01
C VAL A 172 6.20 12.95 7.43
N THR A 173 6.65 13.18 8.64
CA THR A 173 7.94 12.66 9.14
C THR A 173 7.89 11.16 9.39
N ASN A 174 6.82 10.66 10.02
CA ASN A 174 6.73 9.29 10.50
C ASN A 174 6.17 8.32 9.46
N GLN A 175 5.19 8.75 8.64
CA GLN A 175 4.47 7.87 7.72
C GLN A 175 4.88 8.06 6.25
N LEU A 176 5.16 9.29 5.84
CA LEU A 176 5.48 9.60 4.43
C LEU A 176 6.95 9.98 4.23
N GLY A 177 7.68 10.22 5.31
CA GLY A 177 8.94 10.92 5.23
C GLY A 177 10.18 10.15 5.65
N ALA A 178 11.03 10.82 6.40
CA ALA A 178 12.44 10.57 6.56
C ALA A 178 12.86 9.26 7.26
N GLY A 179 11.95 8.56 7.95
CA GLY A 179 12.30 7.35 8.71
C GLY A 179 12.23 6.06 7.91
N ASP A 180 11.25 5.90 7.03
CA ASP A 180 10.87 4.60 6.47
C ASP A 180 11.06 4.44 4.96
N GLY A 181 11.82 5.32 4.32
CA GLY A 181 12.25 5.14 2.94
C GLY A 181 11.27 5.61 1.87
N GLN A 182 10.12 6.14 2.21
CA GLN A 182 9.22 6.84 1.28
C GLN A 182 9.67 8.28 1.08
N ARG A 183 10.90 8.48 0.65
CA ARG A 183 11.53 9.81 0.50
C ARG A 183 11.06 10.60 -0.71
N ASN A 184 9.86 10.35 -1.22
CA ASN A 184 9.40 11.04 -2.43
C ASN A 184 8.82 12.43 -2.19
N SER A 185 8.55 12.81 -0.96
CA SER A 185 8.19 14.18 -0.67
C SER A 185 9.37 14.90 -0.04
N GLN A 186 9.92 15.86 -0.76
CA GLN A 186 10.78 16.89 -0.18
C GLN A 186 9.95 17.88 0.67
N LEU A 187 8.96 17.38 1.38
CA LEU A 187 8.27 18.13 2.42
C LEU A 187 9.21 18.13 3.62
N THR A 188 10.15 19.05 3.60
CA THR A 188 10.90 19.41 4.80
C THR A 188 9.90 19.95 5.80
N ALA A 189 9.76 19.24 6.91
CA ALA A 189 8.96 19.62 8.06
C ALA A 189 9.48 20.93 8.68
N THR A 190 9.11 22.05 8.09
CA THR A 190 9.30 23.36 8.71
C THR A 190 7.99 24.11 8.58
N ASN A 191 7.17 24.04 9.63
CA ASN A 191 5.96 24.83 9.85
C ASN A 191 4.72 24.45 9.01
N VAL A 192 4.46 23.17 8.78
CA VAL A 192 3.20 22.76 8.18
C VAL A 192 2.19 22.48 9.29
N ASN A 193 1.36 23.45 9.63
CA ASN A 193 0.31 23.25 10.62
C ASN A 193 -0.73 22.21 10.18
N THR A 194 -1.15 22.21 8.95
CA THR A 194 -1.90 21.15 8.24
C THR A 194 -1.85 21.45 6.76
N THR A 195 -1.62 20.47 5.91
CA THR A 195 -1.64 20.67 4.46
C THR A 195 -2.36 19.53 3.77
N ASN A 196 -2.96 19.85 2.62
CA ASN A 196 -3.56 18.88 1.73
C ASN A 196 -2.70 18.76 0.48
N ILE A 197 -2.35 17.54 0.10
CA ILE A 197 -1.55 17.28 -1.09
C ILE A 197 -2.35 16.39 -2.04
N ARG A 198 -2.34 16.76 -3.32
CA ARG A 198 -2.98 15.99 -4.39
C ARG A 198 -1.93 15.53 -5.37
N THR A 199 -1.94 14.24 -5.67
CA THR A 199 -0.99 13.64 -6.60
C THR A 199 -1.72 12.88 -7.68
N LEU A 200 -1.37 13.14 -8.93
CA LEU A 200 -1.80 12.35 -10.09
C LEU A 200 -0.61 11.51 -10.55
N ASN A 201 -0.84 10.21 -10.75
CA ASN A 201 0.18 9.28 -11.18
C ASN A 201 -0.30 8.45 -12.36
N PHE A 202 0.53 8.36 -13.40
CA PHE A 202 0.32 7.49 -14.56
C PHE A 202 1.45 6.47 -14.65
N MET A 203 1.09 5.22 -14.86
CA MET A 203 2.05 4.11 -15.00
C MET A 203 1.72 3.27 -16.22
N GLY A 204 2.76 2.79 -16.89
CA GLY A 204 2.69 1.84 -17.98
C GLY A 204 3.70 0.72 -17.80
N GLU A 205 3.34 -0.49 -18.18
CA GLU A 205 4.23 -1.65 -18.18
C GLU A 205 3.95 -2.49 -19.43
N TRP A 206 5.00 -2.87 -20.13
CA TRP A 206 4.94 -3.81 -21.25
C TRP A 206 5.84 -5.01 -20.98
N ASN A 207 5.26 -6.20 -20.94
CA ASN A 207 5.96 -7.47 -20.84
C ASN A 207 5.84 -8.22 -22.15
N THR A 208 6.96 -8.50 -22.79
CA THR A 208 7.01 -9.24 -24.05
C THR A 208 8.16 -10.25 -24.07
N PRO A 209 7.98 -11.44 -24.67
CA PRO A 209 9.10 -12.31 -25.01
C PRO A 209 9.80 -11.76 -26.25
N ILE A 210 11.04 -11.34 -26.15
CA ILE A 210 11.88 -10.98 -27.28
C ILE A 210 12.99 -12.03 -27.39
N LEU A 211 13.10 -12.68 -28.55
CA LEU A 211 14.11 -13.72 -28.83
C LEU A 211 14.15 -14.84 -27.77
N GLY A 212 13.00 -15.20 -27.18
CA GLY A 212 12.91 -16.22 -26.13
C GLY A 212 13.26 -15.72 -24.73
N TYR A 213 13.63 -14.45 -24.57
CA TYR A 213 13.87 -13.81 -23.27
C TYR A 213 12.68 -12.93 -22.86
N GLY A 214 12.32 -12.96 -21.60
CA GLY A 214 11.33 -12.03 -21.04
C GLY A 214 11.90 -10.61 -20.99
N PHE A 215 11.22 -9.65 -21.62
CA PHE A 215 11.58 -8.24 -21.61
C PHE A 215 10.47 -7.43 -20.95
N ARG A 216 10.83 -6.51 -20.07
CA ARG A 216 9.87 -5.67 -19.33
C ARG A 216 10.32 -4.21 -19.37
N LEU A 217 9.42 -3.34 -19.83
CA LEU A 217 9.54 -1.87 -19.77
C LEU A 217 8.52 -1.31 -18.78
N PHE A 218 8.92 -0.27 -18.06
CA PHE A 218 8.08 0.46 -17.10
C PHE A 218 7.91 1.90 -17.54
#